data_2f9d9bb9c7fcdca765e344e24eb598b7
#
_entry.id   2f9d9bb9c7fcdca765e344e24eb598b7
#
_cell.length_a   1.000
_cell.length_b   1.000
_cell.length_c   1.000
_cell.angle_alpha   90.00
_cell.angle_beta   90.00
_cell.angle_gamma   90.00
#
_symmetry.space_group_name_H-M   'P 1'
#
loop_
_entity.id
_entity.type
_entity.pdbx_description
1 polymer ?
#
loop_
_entity_poly.entity_id
_entity_poly.type
_entity_poly.pdbx_seq_one_letter_code
_entity_poly.pdbx_strand_id
1 'polypeptide(L)'
;NQSASEVRKTAGFIIMTLADAVAVYNHTYYHYGLKKQFEDLQNNIPNIPRNIVDGYQNVVKATDIDDVAKYALKLFEDVCSYLGVTFVLQAASELKSQTANKVDASWLAVLYEEISSTFNKIYVCCETGNYILAFLFAVCLQRELDDAKEAGCPAYELLSSFNYKKLCELSETTRRVESDFRKLITVHGGYIRQYDSFEQFESAKL
;
A
#
# COMPACT_ATOMS: atom_id res chain seq x y z
N ASN A 1 -0.10 4.98 -21.19
CA ASN A 1 0.61 5.65 -20.09
C ASN A 1 0.04 5.11 -18.79
N GLN A 2 0.89 4.49 -17.96
CA GLN A 2 0.51 4.07 -16.59
C GLN A 2 0.33 5.32 -15.73
N SER A 3 -0.64 5.29 -14.78
CA SER A 3 -0.83 6.38 -13.84
C SER A 3 0.31 6.42 -12.81
N ALA A 4 0.52 7.59 -12.22
CA ALA A 4 1.51 7.75 -11.14
C ALA A 4 1.22 6.82 -9.95
N SER A 5 -0.06 6.59 -9.66
CA SER A 5 -0.50 5.68 -8.61
C SER A 5 -0.14 4.23 -8.93
N GLU A 6 -0.33 3.80 -10.16
CA GLU A 6 -0.02 2.45 -10.61
C GLU A 6 1.49 2.14 -10.55
N VAL A 7 2.33 3.08 -11.02
CA VAL A 7 3.79 2.93 -10.94
C VAL A 7 4.25 2.85 -9.48
N ARG A 8 3.75 3.73 -8.60
CA ARG A 8 4.10 3.73 -7.18
C ARG A 8 3.59 2.47 -6.46
N LYS A 9 2.38 2.01 -6.79
CA LYS A 9 1.83 0.77 -6.26
C LYS A 9 2.72 -0.42 -6.62
N THR A 10 3.06 -0.56 -7.89
CA THR A 10 3.94 -1.64 -8.38
C THR A 10 5.31 -1.59 -7.71
N ALA A 11 5.94 -0.41 -7.65
CA ALA A 11 7.23 -0.24 -6.98
C ALA A 11 7.13 -0.58 -5.48
N GLY A 12 6.03 -0.22 -4.82
CA GLY A 12 5.78 -0.56 -3.42
C GLY A 12 5.70 -2.08 -3.18
N PHE A 13 5.02 -2.81 -4.05
CA PHE A 13 5.01 -4.28 -3.98
C PHE A 13 6.39 -4.89 -4.24
N ILE A 14 7.14 -4.35 -5.19
CA ILE A 14 8.51 -4.80 -5.46
C ILE A 14 9.35 -4.65 -4.20
N ILE A 15 9.39 -3.48 -3.56
CA ILE A 15 10.24 -3.28 -2.38
C ILE A 15 9.82 -4.16 -1.20
N MET A 16 8.51 -4.36 -0.96
CA MET A 16 8.03 -5.26 0.09
C MET A 16 8.45 -6.71 -0.16
N THR A 17 8.23 -7.20 -1.38
CA THR A 17 8.57 -8.59 -1.75
C THR A 17 10.07 -8.83 -1.71
N LEU A 18 10.87 -7.88 -2.18
CA LEU A 18 12.33 -7.99 -2.15
C LEU A 18 12.86 -8.00 -0.72
N ALA A 19 12.30 -7.18 0.17
CA ALA A 19 12.64 -7.20 1.58
C ALA A 19 12.34 -8.58 2.21
N ASP A 20 11.16 -9.15 1.92
CA ASP A 20 10.80 -10.48 2.41
C ASP A 20 11.75 -11.57 1.86
N ALA A 21 12.13 -11.50 0.58
CA ALA A 21 13.10 -12.41 -0.02
C ALA A 21 14.47 -12.33 0.67
N VAL A 22 14.93 -11.12 1.00
CA VAL A 22 16.17 -10.91 1.75
C VAL A 22 16.08 -11.52 3.15
N ALA A 23 14.96 -11.35 3.85
CA ALA A 23 14.76 -11.95 5.17
C ALA A 23 14.81 -13.48 5.10
N VAL A 24 14.09 -14.09 4.18
CA VAL A 24 14.05 -15.55 3.98
C VAL A 24 15.46 -16.09 3.65
N TYR A 25 16.20 -15.42 2.77
CA TYR A 25 17.57 -15.80 2.42
C TYR A 25 18.50 -15.80 3.65
N ASN A 26 18.28 -14.87 4.59
CA ASN A 26 19.04 -14.79 5.83
C ASN A 26 18.42 -15.61 6.97
N HIS A 27 17.53 -16.55 6.68
CA HIS A 27 16.87 -17.43 7.65
C HIS A 27 16.17 -16.67 8.79
N THR A 28 15.57 -15.52 8.45
CA THR A 28 14.85 -14.68 9.39
C THR A 28 13.50 -14.21 8.82
N TYR A 29 12.74 -13.47 9.61
CA TYR A 29 11.47 -12.85 9.19
C TYR A 29 11.22 -11.58 10.01
N TYR A 30 10.33 -10.74 9.53
CA TYR A 30 9.95 -9.50 10.20
C TYR A 30 8.87 -9.76 11.25
N HIS A 31 9.25 -9.80 12.53
CA HIS A 31 8.35 -10.14 13.65
C HIS A 31 7.10 -9.26 13.73
N TYR A 32 7.22 -7.99 13.36
CA TYR A 32 6.14 -7.02 13.37
C TYR A 32 5.60 -6.71 11.98
N GLY A 33 5.90 -7.58 10.99
CA GLY A 33 5.48 -7.41 9.61
C GLY A 33 5.90 -6.06 9.05
N LEU A 34 5.02 -5.46 8.25
CA LEU A 34 5.28 -4.21 7.54
C LEU A 34 5.73 -3.06 8.45
N LYS A 35 5.24 -3.02 9.70
CA LYS A 35 5.56 -1.92 10.65
C LYS A 35 7.05 -1.76 10.95
N LYS A 36 7.80 -2.87 10.93
CA LYS A 36 9.23 -2.90 11.22
C LYS A 36 10.07 -3.38 10.05
N GLN A 37 9.45 -3.71 8.91
CA GLN A 37 10.14 -4.31 7.76
C GLN A 37 11.40 -3.53 7.37
N PHE A 38 11.29 -2.21 7.16
CA PHE A 38 12.43 -1.40 6.77
C PHE A 38 13.48 -1.25 7.90
N GLU A 39 13.02 -1.04 9.14
CA GLU A 39 13.91 -0.92 10.30
C GLU A 39 14.69 -2.23 10.54
N ASP A 40 14.01 -3.37 10.47
CA ASP A 40 14.63 -4.68 10.63
C ASP A 40 15.55 -5.01 9.46
N LEU A 41 15.16 -4.67 8.22
CA LEU A 41 16.02 -4.79 7.04
C LEU A 41 17.34 -4.03 7.24
N GLN A 42 17.27 -2.83 7.77
CA GLN A 42 18.43 -1.96 7.97
C GLN A 42 19.33 -2.39 9.13
N ASN A 43 18.71 -2.86 10.24
CA ASN A 43 19.42 -2.99 11.52
C ASN A 43 19.60 -4.44 11.99
N ASN A 44 18.72 -5.35 11.56
CA ASN A 44 18.64 -6.69 12.13
C ASN A 44 19.06 -7.81 11.16
N ILE A 45 19.31 -7.49 9.89
CA ILE A 45 19.84 -8.46 8.92
C ILE A 45 21.36 -8.31 8.86
N PRO A 46 22.14 -9.36 9.25
CA PRO A 46 23.60 -9.30 9.23
C PRO A 46 24.16 -9.14 7.81
N ASN A 47 25.15 -8.25 7.68
CA ASN A 47 25.91 -8.09 6.42
C ASN A 47 25.07 -7.74 5.18
N ILE A 48 23.88 -7.14 5.37
CA ILE A 48 23.11 -6.67 4.23
C ILE A 48 23.89 -5.59 3.45
N PRO A 49 24.02 -5.70 2.12
CA PRO A 49 24.65 -4.67 1.32
C PRO A 49 23.93 -3.34 1.44
N ARG A 50 24.67 -2.25 1.65
CA ARG A 50 24.11 -0.91 1.85
C ARG A 50 23.27 -0.42 0.67
N ASN A 51 23.65 -0.79 -0.56
CA ASN A 51 22.90 -0.45 -1.77
C ASN A 51 21.45 -1.02 -1.78
N ILE A 52 21.18 -2.13 -1.06
CA ILE A 52 19.82 -2.65 -0.89
C ILE A 52 19.00 -1.73 0.03
N VAL A 53 19.57 -1.33 1.17
CA VAL A 53 18.90 -0.43 2.12
C VAL A 53 18.67 0.95 1.49
N ASP A 54 19.71 1.50 0.86
CA ASP A 54 19.66 2.79 0.17
C ASP A 54 18.67 2.73 -1.02
N GLY A 55 18.66 1.63 -1.78
CA GLY A 55 17.76 1.39 -2.89
C GLY A 55 16.29 1.40 -2.44
N TYR A 56 15.97 0.72 -1.34
CA TYR A 56 14.64 0.75 -0.75
C TYR A 56 14.19 2.19 -0.44
N GLN A 57 15.04 2.96 0.22
CA GLN A 57 14.75 4.36 0.53
C GLN A 57 14.61 5.23 -0.73
N ASN A 58 15.44 5.01 -1.75
CA ASN A 58 15.41 5.79 -2.98
C ASN A 58 14.09 5.61 -3.73
N VAL A 59 13.53 4.38 -3.77
CA VAL A 59 12.18 4.15 -4.33
C VAL A 59 11.14 4.99 -3.62
N VAL A 60 11.13 4.98 -2.27
CA VAL A 60 10.13 5.73 -1.50
C VAL A 60 10.33 7.24 -1.60
N LYS A 61 11.58 7.71 -1.68
CA LYS A 61 11.91 9.15 -1.76
C LYS A 61 11.81 9.73 -3.17
N ALA A 62 11.67 8.90 -4.20
CA ALA A 62 11.54 9.39 -5.56
C ALA A 62 10.24 10.21 -5.74
N THR A 63 10.36 11.43 -6.22
CA THR A 63 9.23 12.31 -6.53
C THR A 63 8.81 12.21 -7.98
N ASP A 64 9.74 11.95 -8.88
CA ASP A 64 9.51 11.70 -10.29
C ASP A 64 9.16 10.21 -10.53
N ILE A 65 8.22 9.96 -11.45
CA ILE A 65 7.70 8.62 -11.72
C ILE A 65 8.72 7.73 -12.46
N ASP A 66 9.50 8.31 -13.33
CA ASP A 66 10.55 7.58 -14.05
C ASP A 66 11.67 7.18 -13.07
N ASP A 67 11.98 8.04 -12.10
CA ASP A 67 12.92 7.71 -11.02
C ASP A 67 12.36 6.61 -10.10
N VAL A 68 11.06 6.59 -9.78
CA VAL A 68 10.44 5.49 -9.02
C VAL A 68 10.65 4.16 -9.72
N ALA A 69 10.35 4.08 -11.01
CA ALA A 69 10.51 2.86 -11.81
C ALA A 69 11.98 2.44 -11.91
N LYS A 70 12.87 3.40 -12.18
CA LYS A 70 14.32 3.18 -12.27
C LYS A 70 14.91 2.64 -10.97
N TYR A 71 14.58 3.26 -9.83
CA TYR A 71 15.10 2.80 -8.53
C TYR A 71 14.52 1.45 -8.12
N ALA A 72 13.25 1.17 -8.43
CA ALA A 72 12.66 -0.14 -8.18
C ALA A 72 13.35 -1.24 -8.98
N LEU A 73 13.62 -1.01 -10.28
CA LEU A 73 14.36 -1.94 -11.12
C LEU A 73 15.79 -2.14 -10.61
N LYS A 74 16.49 -1.05 -10.28
CA LYS A 74 17.86 -1.13 -9.75
C LYS A 74 17.92 -1.92 -8.44
N LEU A 75 16.98 -1.70 -7.53
CA LEU A 75 16.89 -2.46 -6.28
C LEU A 75 16.63 -3.94 -6.56
N PHE A 76 15.77 -4.25 -7.52
CA PHE A 76 15.50 -5.64 -7.94
C PHE A 76 16.79 -6.33 -8.42
N GLU A 77 17.58 -5.67 -9.27
CA GLU A 77 18.87 -6.17 -9.76
C GLU A 77 19.87 -6.40 -8.62
N ASP A 78 19.97 -5.43 -7.69
CA ASP A 78 20.88 -5.50 -6.55
C ASP A 78 20.50 -6.64 -5.60
N VAL A 79 19.21 -6.86 -5.34
CA VAL A 79 18.73 -7.99 -4.52
C VAL A 79 18.97 -9.31 -5.23
N CYS A 80 18.66 -9.42 -6.53
CA CYS A 80 18.96 -10.64 -7.31
C CYS A 80 20.44 -10.99 -7.26
N SER A 81 21.33 -10.02 -7.41
CA SER A 81 22.77 -10.20 -7.28
C SER A 81 23.16 -10.69 -5.89
N TYR A 82 22.59 -10.11 -4.83
CA TYR A 82 22.83 -10.52 -3.45
C TYR A 82 22.36 -11.94 -3.17
N LEU A 83 21.21 -12.35 -3.71
CA LEU A 83 20.66 -13.69 -3.58
C LEU A 83 21.34 -14.73 -4.49
N GLY A 84 22.21 -14.32 -5.42
CA GLY A 84 22.83 -15.19 -6.40
C GLY A 84 21.86 -15.76 -7.44
N VAL A 85 20.75 -15.05 -7.73
CA VAL A 85 19.73 -15.46 -8.71
C VAL A 85 19.86 -14.71 -10.02
N THR A 86 19.70 -15.42 -11.14
CA THR A 86 19.57 -14.83 -12.46
C THR A 86 18.10 -14.77 -12.84
N PHE A 87 17.64 -13.67 -13.39
CA PHE A 87 16.26 -13.50 -13.84
C PHE A 87 16.20 -13.05 -15.29
N VAL A 88 15.08 -13.35 -15.93
CA VAL A 88 14.74 -12.85 -17.28
C VAL A 88 13.43 -12.09 -17.16
N LEU A 89 13.46 -10.80 -17.52
CA LEU A 89 12.24 -10.00 -17.58
C LEU A 89 11.34 -10.52 -18.71
N GLN A 90 10.18 -11.04 -18.34
CA GLN A 90 9.13 -11.38 -19.29
C GLN A 90 8.12 -10.25 -19.33
N ALA A 91 7.68 -9.88 -20.55
CA ALA A 91 6.58 -8.93 -20.68
C ALA A 91 5.31 -9.49 -20.02
N ALA A 92 4.75 -8.72 -19.09
CA ALA A 92 3.50 -9.10 -18.44
C ALA A 92 2.36 -9.08 -19.47
N SER A 93 1.53 -10.13 -19.48
CA SER A 93 0.26 -10.11 -20.20
C SER A 93 -0.70 -9.15 -19.51
N GLU A 94 -1.34 -8.27 -20.26
CA GLU A 94 -2.35 -7.36 -19.72
C GLU A 94 -3.53 -8.17 -19.17
N LEU A 95 -3.75 -8.10 -17.87
CA LEU A 95 -4.97 -8.56 -17.23
C LEU A 95 -6.05 -7.51 -17.49
N LYS A 96 -7.07 -7.89 -18.27
CA LYS A 96 -8.24 -7.03 -18.50
C LYS A 96 -9.06 -6.98 -17.21
N SER A 97 -9.07 -5.83 -16.55
CA SER A 97 -10.01 -5.55 -15.46
C SER A 97 -11.42 -5.46 -16.04
N GLN A 98 -12.35 -6.24 -15.50
CA GLN A 98 -13.77 -6.09 -15.78
C GLN A 98 -14.34 -5.06 -14.79
N THR A 99 -14.90 -3.99 -15.30
CA THR A 99 -15.65 -3.03 -14.47
C THR A 99 -17.05 -3.54 -14.24
N ALA A 100 -17.49 -3.59 -12.99
CA ALA A 100 -18.85 -3.95 -12.63
C ALA A 100 -19.84 -2.86 -13.10
N ASN A 101 -20.99 -3.28 -13.64
CA ASN A 101 -22.06 -2.37 -14.04
C ASN A 101 -22.95 -1.93 -12.86
N LYS A 102 -22.76 -2.49 -11.67
CA LYS A 102 -23.61 -2.24 -10.49
C LYS A 102 -22.76 -2.21 -9.23
N VAL A 103 -23.06 -1.24 -8.35
CA VAL A 103 -22.40 -1.14 -7.04
C VAL A 103 -22.92 -2.24 -6.10
N ASP A 104 -22.01 -3.05 -5.56
CA ASP A 104 -22.28 -3.99 -4.48
C ASP A 104 -21.96 -3.34 -3.12
N ALA A 105 -22.94 -2.60 -2.59
CA ALA A 105 -22.78 -1.85 -1.36
C ALA A 105 -22.59 -2.76 -0.13
N SER A 106 -23.10 -3.99 -0.14
CA SER A 106 -22.94 -4.95 0.96
C SER A 106 -21.50 -5.45 1.03
N TRP A 107 -20.95 -5.83 -0.11
CA TRP A 107 -19.55 -6.25 -0.20
C TRP A 107 -18.59 -5.09 0.14
N LEU A 108 -18.87 -3.88 -0.37
CA LEU A 108 -18.07 -2.68 -0.06
C LEU A 108 -18.12 -2.32 1.43
N ALA A 109 -19.23 -2.55 2.13
CA ALA A 109 -19.34 -2.33 3.56
C ALA A 109 -18.43 -3.28 4.35
N VAL A 110 -18.40 -4.56 3.98
CA VAL A 110 -17.49 -5.55 4.58
C VAL A 110 -16.03 -5.17 4.32
N LEU A 111 -15.68 -4.84 3.08
CA LEU A 111 -14.34 -4.38 2.74
C LEU A 111 -13.94 -3.15 3.57
N TYR A 112 -14.84 -2.16 3.73
CA TYR A 112 -14.55 -0.96 4.52
C TYR A 112 -14.22 -1.31 5.98
N GLU A 113 -14.92 -2.25 6.60
CA GLU A 113 -14.61 -2.70 7.97
C GLU A 113 -13.19 -3.27 8.06
N GLU A 114 -12.73 -4.01 7.04
CA GLU A 114 -11.38 -4.57 6.98
C GLU A 114 -10.30 -3.48 6.78
N ILE A 115 -10.54 -2.57 5.83
CA ILE A 115 -9.53 -1.56 5.46
C ILE A 115 -9.58 -0.29 6.31
N SER A 116 -10.60 -0.09 7.15
CA SER A 116 -10.76 1.11 8.00
C SER A 116 -9.52 1.39 8.88
N SER A 117 -8.92 0.34 9.42
CA SER A 117 -7.68 0.45 10.19
C SER A 117 -6.48 0.93 9.35
N THR A 118 -6.49 0.69 8.04
CA THR A 118 -5.40 1.10 7.14
C THR A 118 -5.47 2.59 6.86
N PHE A 119 -6.68 3.18 6.70
CA PHE A 119 -6.86 4.63 6.66
C PHE A 119 -6.25 5.29 7.90
N ASN A 120 -6.59 4.81 9.10
CA ASN A 120 -6.06 5.33 10.36
C ASN A 120 -4.53 5.21 10.45
N LYS A 121 -3.95 4.10 10.00
CA LYS A 121 -2.48 3.92 9.96
C LYS A 121 -1.81 4.96 9.07
N ILE A 122 -2.39 5.27 7.90
CA ILE A 122 -1.87 6.32 7.02
C ILE A 122 -1.91 7.67 7.72
N TYR A 123 -3.03 8.03 8.39
CA TYR A 123 -3.14 9.29 9.13
C TYR A 123 -2.06 9.43 10.20
N VAL A 124 -1.91 8.43 11.04
CA VAL A 124 -0.88 8.42 12.08
C VAL A 124 0.52 8.53 11.48
N CYS A 125 0.82 7.81 10.39
CA CYS A 125 2.12 7.89 9.74
C CYS A 125 2.38 9.27 9.14
N CYS A 126 1.36 9.91 8.55
CA CYS A 126 1.48 11.28 8.04
C CYS A 126 1.71 12.30 9.16
N GLU A 127 0.99 12.19 10.28
CA GLU A 127 1.11 13.07 11.45
C GLU A 127 2.49 12.92 12.14
N THR A 128 3.02 11.71 12.20
CA THR A 128 4.33 11.43 12.82
C THR A 128 5.51 11.59 11.87
N GLY A 129 5.27 11.93 10.60
CA GLY A 129 6.32 12.09 9.59
C GLY A 129 6.97 10.77 9.14
N ASN A 130 6.35 9.62 9.44
CA ASN A 130 6.86 8.31 9.01
C ASN A 130 6.50 8.03 7.55
N TYR A 131 7.25 8.65 6.63
CA TYR A 131 6.99 8.58 5.18
C TYR A 131 7.11 7.17 4.60
N ILE A 132 7.97 6.30 5.16
CA ILE A 132 8.11 4.91 4.69
C ILE A 132 6.82 4.15 4.96
N LEU A 133 6.35 4.15 6.21
CA LEU A 133 5.11 3.45 6.55
C LEU A 133 3.88 4.09 5.92
N ALA A 134 3.85 5.43 5.78
CA ALA A 134 2.78 6.11 5.04
C ALA A 134 2.69 5.60 3.60
N PHE A 135 3.84 5.48 2.91
CA PHE A 135 3.92 4.92 1.56
C PHE A 135 3.42 3.47 1.51
N LEU A 136 3.96 2.59 2.38
CA LEU A 136 3.64 1.17 2.36
C LEU A 136 2.16 0.89 2.67
N PHE A 137 1.58 1.58 3.66
CA PHE A 137 0.14 1.45 3.94
C PHE A 137 -0.72 2.03 2.81
N ALA A 138 -0.28 3.11 2.16
CA ALA A 138 -0.97 3.63 0.98
C ALA A 138 -0.90 2.67 -0.22
N VAL A 139 0.21 1.94 -0.40
CA VAL A 139 0.33 0.87 -1.41
C VAL A 139 -0.67 -0.26 -1.13
N CYS A 140 -0.75 -0.73 0.12
CA CYS A 140 -1.71 -1.76 0.51
C CYS A 140 -3.15 -1.28 0.28
N LEU A 141 -3.49 -0.06 0.73
CA LEU A 141 -4.82 0.51 0.56
C LEU A 141 -5.18 0.70 -0.92
N GLN A 142 -4.24 1.18 -1.75
CA GLN A 142 -4.47 1.35 -3.19
C GLN A 142 -4.86 0.02 -3.86
N ARG A 143 -4.25 -1.10 -3.47
CA ARG A 143 -4.62 -2.42 -3.99
C ARG A 143 -6.07 -2.77 -3.64
N GLU A 144 -6.44 -2.64 -2.37
CA GLU A 144 -7.81 -2.94 -1.93
C GLU A 144 -8.85 -2.04 -2.64
N LEU A 145 -8.50 -0.76 -2.88
CA LEU A 145 -9.33 0.16 -3.66
C LEU A 145 -9.42 -0.23 -5.15
N ASP A 146 -8.35 -0.80 -5.70
CA ASP A 146 -8.35 -1.30 -7.08
C ASP A 146 -9.23 -2.56 -7.20
N ASP A 147 -9.17 -3.47 -6.24
CA ASP A 147 -10.01 -4.66 -6.18
C ASP A 147 -11.49 -4.28 -5.98
N ALA A 148 -11.77 -3.20 -5.25
CA ALA A 148 -13.14 -2.67 -5.07
C ALA A 148 -13.80 -2.18 -6.37
N LYS A 149 -13.04 -1.95 -7.45
CA LYS A 149 -13.60 -1.60 -8.77
C LYS A 149 -14.50 -2.71 -9.32
N GLU A 150 -14.22 -3.96 -9.01
CA GLU A 150 -15.06 -5.10 -9.40
C GLU A 150 -16.44 -5.08 -8.73
N ALA A 151 -16.56 -4.42 -7.57
CA ALA A 151 -17.82 -4.18 -6.87
C ALA A 151 -18.47 -2.82 -7.23
N GLY A 152 -17.99 -2.16 -8.28
CA GLY A 152 -18.55 -0.89 -8.78
C GLY A 152 -18.02 0.36 -8.08
N CYS A 153 -16.91 0.25 -7.34
CA CYS A 153 -16.22 1.40 -6.77
C CYS A 153 -15.53 2.21 -7.88
N PRO A 154 -15.52 3.55 -7.83
CA PRO A 154 -14.76 4.35 -8.77
C PRO A 154 -13.25 4.14 -8.60
N ALA A 155 -12.49 4.42 -9.66
CA ALA A 155 -11.04 4.38 -9.59
C ALA A 155 -10.51 5.52 -8.72
N TYR A 156 -9.77 5.17 -7.67
CA TYR A 156 -9.04 6.12 -6.83
C TYR A 156 -7.55 6.10 -7.15
N GLU A 157 -6.93 7.26 -7.15
CA GLU A 157 -5.50 7.46 -7.43
C GLU A 157 -4.78 7.97 -6.17
N LEU A 158 -4.85 7.18 -5.08
CA LEU A 158 -4.34 7.56 -3.76
C LEU A 158 -2.85 7.91 -3.78
N LEU A 159 -2.04 7.05 -4.39
CA LEU A 159 -0.59 7.19 -4.44
C LEU A 159 -0.10 8.32 -5.35
N SER A 160 -0.96 8.89 -6.20
CA SER A 160 -0.59 10.07 -7.00
C SER A 160 -0.27 11.30 -6.14
N SER A 161 -0.85 11.37 -4.93
CA SER A 161 -0.61 12.44 -3.95
C SER A 161 0.57 12.18 -3.01
N PHE A 162 1.24 11.03 -3.12
CA PHE A 162 2.35 10.71 -2.23
C PHE A 162 3.58 11.55 -2.57
N ASN A 163 4.04 12.29 -1.56
CA ASN A 163 5.31 12.99 -1.56
C ASN A 163 5.93 12.90 -0.16
N TYR A 164 7.09 12.27 -0.03
CA TYR A 164 7.73 12.04 1.27
C TYR A 164 8.07 13.33 2.03
N LYS A 165 8.17 14.49 1.34
CA LYS A 165 8.40 15.82 1.93
C LYS A 165 7.11 16.52 2.34
N LYS A 166 5.93 16.06 1.83
CA LYS A 166 4.63 16.72 1.99
C LYS A 166 3.53 15.70 2.23
N LEU A 167 3.62 14.99 3.36
CA LEU A 167 2.66 13.94 3.71
C LEU A 167 1.23 14.46 3.95
N CYS A 168 1.06 15.77 4.16
CA CYS A 168 -0.27 16.38 4.27
C CYS A 168 -1.12 16.15 3.02
N GLU A 169 -0.53 16.17 1.81
CA GLU A 169 -1.24 15.93 0.56
C GLU A 169 -1.79 14.48 0.50
N LEU A 170 -1.01 13.50 0.95
CA LEU A 170 -1.48 12.12 1.08
C LEU A 170 -2.60 12.01 2.13
N SER A 171 -2.44 12.63 3.29
CA SER A 171 -3.44 12.59 4.37
C SER A 171 -4.78 13.17 3.90
N GLU A 172 -4.77 14.31 3.23
CA GLU A 172 -5.97 14.95 2.68
C GLU A 172 -6.65 14.09 1.61
N THR A 173 -5.86 13.52 0.68
CA THR A 173 -6.38 12.60 -0.34
C THR A 173 -6.98 11.36 0.30
N THR A 174 -6.32 10.79 1.31
CA THR A 174 -6.80 9.63 2.05
C THR A 174 -8.14 9.92 2.73
N ARG A 175 -8.30 11.09 3.38
CA ARG A 175 -9.59 11.51 4.00
C ARG A 175 -10.70 11.65 2.98
N ARG A 176 -10.41 12.24 1.83
CA ARG A 176 -11.38 12.39 0.75
C ARG A 176 -11.82 11.01 0.22
N VAL A 177 -10.87 10.13 -0.07
CA VAL A 177 -11.16 8.76 -0.54
C VAL A 177 -12.00 8.00 0.49
N GLU A 178 -11.66 8.06 1.77
CA GLU A 178 -12.45 7.41 2.83
C GLU A 178 -13.87 7.96 2.89
N SER A 179 -14.03 9.27 2.84
CA SER A 179 -15.36 9.94 2.85
C SER A 179 -16.21 9.53 1.64
N ASP A 180 -15.61 9.53 0.45
CA ASP A 180 -16.29 9.16 -0.79
C ASP A 180 -16.67 7.67 -0.79
N PHE A 181 -15.81 6.80 -0.28
CA PHE A 181 -16.04 5.36 -0.16
C PHE A 181 -17.22 5.07 0.80
N ARG A 182 -17.23 5.69 1.97
CA ARG A 182 -18.33 5.59 2.94
C ARG A 182 -19.65 6.11 2.37
N LYS A 183 -19.61 7.25 1.66
CA LYS A 183 -20.78 7.82 1.00
C LYS A 183 -21.32 6.88 -0.09
N LEU A 184 -20.45 6.26 -0.89
CA LEU A 184 -20.83 5.28 -1.90
C LEU A 184 -21.62 4.13 -1.28
N ILE A 185 -21.11 3.56 -0.18
CA ILE A 185 -21.78 2.47 0.54
C ILE A 185 -23.18 2.90 1.00
N THR A 186 -23.27 4.02 1.70
CA THR A 186 -24.55 4.47 2.32
C THR A 186 -25.59 4.88 1.29
N VAL A 187 -25.20 5.56 0.22
CA VAL A 187 -26.12 5.96 -0.88
C VAL A 187 -26.72 4.76 -1.60
N HIS A 188 -25.97 3.66 -1.70
CA HIS A 188 -26.43 2.42 -2.32
C HIS A 188 -27.06 1.42 -1.33
N GLY A 189 -27.39 1.87 -0.10
CA GLY A 189 -28.13 1.08 0.89
C GLY A 189 -27.26 0.10 1.71
N GLY A 190 -25.93 0.22 1.61
CA GLY A 190 -25.02 -0.51 2.49
C GLY A 190 -25.00 0.08 3.88
N TYR A 191 -24.71 -0.74 4.88
CA TYR A 191 -24.62 -0.35 6.29
C TYR A 191 -23.19 -0.51 6.80
N ILE A 192 -22.59 0.55 7.31
CA ILE A 192 -21.28 0.56 7.95
C ILE A 192 -21.51 0.44 9.46
N ARG A 193 -21.00 -0.64 10.07
CA ARG A 193 -21.02 -0.81 11.52
C ARG A 193 -20.08 0.21 12.16
N GLN A 194 -20.66 1.16 12.86
CA GLN A 194 -19.91 2.15 13.62
C GLN A 194 -20.62 2.31 14.98
N TYR A 195 -19.83 2.29 16.02
CA TYR A 195 -20.31 2.43 17.40
C TYR A 195 -19.60 3.60 18.05
N ASP A 196 -20.37 4.52 18.64
CA ASP A 196 -19.83 5.72 19.29
C ASP A 196 -19.30 5.40 20.69
N SER A 197 -19.70 4.25 21.25
CA SER A 197 -19.25 3.78 22.56
C SER A 197 -19.26 2.25 22.65
N PHE A 198 -18.57 1.71 23.67
CA PHE A 198 -18.55 0.27 23.97
C PHE A 198 -19.94 -0.25 24.34
N GLU A 199 -20.73 0.54 25.08
CA GLU A 199 -22.09 0.18 25.47
C GLU A 199 -23.01 0.04 24.24
N GLN A 200 -22.84 0.92 23.24
CA GLN A 200 -23.57 0.82 21.98
C GLN A 200 -23.18 -0.46 21.22
N PHE A 201 -21.89 -0.83 21.21
CA PHE A 201 -21.42 -2.08 20.61
C PHE A 201 -22.01 -3.29 21.31
N GLU A 202 -22.04 -3.34 22.66
CA GLU A 202 -22.63 -4.44 23.42
C GLU A 202 -24.13 -4.59 23.15
N SER A 203 -24.87 -3.49 23.10
CA SER A 203 -26.31 -3.51 22.84
C SER A 203 -26.67 -3.95 21.41
N ALA A 204 -25.77 -3.81 20.46
CA ALA A 204 -25.98 -4.23 19.06
C ALA A 204 -25.69 -5.72 18.83
N LYS A 205 -25.17 -6.46 19.84
CA LYS A 205 -24.89 -7.91 19.77
C LYS A 205 -26.11 -8.79 20.10
N LEU A 206 -27.19 -8.17 20.56
CA LEU A 206 -28.44 -8.85 20.89
C LEU A 206 -29.42 -8.75 19.72
#